data_805e92879ceb502ece6eed9ad76035f2
#
_entry.id   805e92879ceb502ece6eed9ad76035f2
#
_cell.length_a   1.000
_cell.length_b   1.000
_cell.length_c   1.000
_cell.angle_alpha   90.00
_cell.angle_beta   90.00
_cell.angle_gamma   90.00
#
_symmetry.space_group_name_H-M   'P 1'
#
loop_
_entity.id
_entity.type
_entity.pdbx_description
1 polymer ?
#
loop_
_entity_poly.entity_id
_entity_poly.type
_entity_poly.pdbx_seq_one_letter_code
_entity_poly.pdbx_strand_id
1 'polypeptide(L)'
;MTAPTVRPRLVIVDGVPMSALVAEPEPPTPPRAVIVAVHGGGTTAMYFDCPGHPSLSLLRAGAAAGFTVVALDRPGYGSSAPYPEAVALPEQRVDLAYGAVDRILGEKPRGAGVFLVGHSGGCELVMRMGADDRGADLLGIELAGTGRHYHPDAREILKAASRERRPAGLRELLWHPEELYPPEVLTGATVSPTAPAYEAQLSSTWARHDFPALAPAVAVPVRFSIAEHEKVWQTDAAAMTEIAALFSGTPEFTVHRQAGAGHNVSLGHTAADYHASVFSFVERCAGAREDG
;
A
#
# COMPACT_ATOMS: atom_id res chain seq x y z
N MET A 1 -3.00 -22.49 -18.30
CA MET A 1 -3.62 -21.14 -18.17
C MET A 1 -2.53 -20.13 -18.38
N THR A 2 -2.72 -19.14 -19.24
CA THR A 2 -1.80 -18.02 -19.43
C THR A 2 -1.80 -17.15 -18.19
N ALA A 3 -0.63 -16.64 -17.78
CA ALA A 3 -0.56 -15.72 -16.64
C ALA A 3 -1.36 -14.43 -16.94
N PRO A 4 -2.13 -13.89 -15.96
CA PRO A 4 -2.88 -12.66 -16.14
C PRO A 4 -1.99 -11.51 -16.64
N THR A 5 -2.50 -10.72 -17.59
CA THR A 5 -1.78 -9.62 -18.20
C THR A 5 -1.88 -8.37 -17.32
N VAL A 6 -0.73 -7.78 -16.98
CA VAL A 6 -0.67 -6.45 -16.35
C VAL A 6 -0.64 -5.38 -17.43
N ARG A 7 -1.49 -4.38 -17.31
CA ARG A 7 -1.64 -3.29 -18.30
C ARG A 7 -1.45 -1.93 -17.64
N PRO A 8 -0.61 -1.05 -18.19
CA PRO A 8 -0.55 0.32 -17.73
C PRO A 8 -1.85 1.07 -18.02
N ARG A 9 -2.21 1.99 -17.14
CA ARG A 9 -3.34 2.90 -17.27
C ARG A 9 -2.88 4.32 -16.97
N LEU A 10 -3.43 5.24 -17.73
CA LEU A 10 -3.29 6.68 -17.53
C LEU A 10 -4.69 7.28 -17.59
N VAL A 11 -5.04 8.04 -16.57
CA VAL A 11 -6.30 8.79 -16.48
C VAL A 11 -6.02 10.22 -16.07
N ILE A 12 -6.94 11.13 -16.39
CA ILE A 12 -6.83 12.54 -16.00
C ILE A 12 -7.85 12.81 -14.90
N VAL A 13 -7.42 13.28 -13.76
CA VAL A 13 -8.27 13.69 -12.64
C VAL A 13 -8.02 15.17 -12.39
N ASP A 14 -9.01 16.01 -12.57
CA ASP A 14 -8.95 17.47 -12.37
C ASP A 14 -7.72 18.12 -13.04
N GLY A 15 -7.43 17.67 -14.27
CA GLY A 15 -6.29 18.15 -15.06
C GLY A 15 -4.94 17.49 -14.70
N VAL A 16 -4.88 16.64 -13.70
CA VAL A 16 -3.66 15.94 -13.26
C VAL A 16 -3.64 14.52 -13.84
N PRO A 17 -2.59 14.12 -14.59
CA PRO A 17 -2.44 12.75 -15.06
C PRO A 17 -2.06 11.81 -13.92
N MET A 18 -2.81 10.73 -13.75
CA MET A 18 -2.59 9.67 -12.78
C MET A 18 -2.30 8.36 -13.48
N SER A 19 -1.21 7.70 -13.10
CA SER A 19 -0.79 6.42 -13.66
C SER A 19 -1.02 5.26 -12.70
N ALA A 20 -1.26 4.07 -13.27
CA ALA A 20 -1.44 2.82 -12.54
C ALA A 20 -1.06 1.62 -13.41
N LEU A 21 -0.88 0.48 -12.73
CA LEU A 21 -0.86 -0.85 -13.34
C LEU A 21 -2.14 -1.58 -12.97
N VAL A 22 -2.76 -2.27 -13.92
CA VAL A 22 -4.03 -2.99 -13.70
C VAL A 22 -3.92 -4.41 -14.22
N ALA A 23 -4.39 -5.35 -13.41
CA ALA A 23 -4.66 -6.72 -13.83
C ALA A 23 -6.11 -7.08 -13.49
N GLU A 24 -6.77 -7.77 -14.42
CA GLU A 24 -8.17 -8.14 -14.33
C GLU A 24 -8.32 -9.66 -14.48
N PRO A 25 -9.32 -10.28 -13.84
CA PRO A 25 -9.64 -11.69 -14.07
C PRO A 25 -9.97 -11.92 -15.55
N GLU A 26 -9.80 -13.16 -16.01
CA GLU A 26 -10.18 -13.51 -17.39
C GLU A 26 -11.69 -13.39 -17.59
N PRO A 27 -12.14 -12.70 -18.68
CA PRO A 27 -13.55 -12.66 -19.04
C PRO A 27 -14.11 -14.07 -19.31
N PRO A 28 -15.43 -14.31 -19.08
CA PRO A 28 -16.50 -13.34 -18.76
C PRO A 28 -16.75 -13.16 -17.26
N THR A 29 -15.91 -13.69 -16.39
CA THR A 29 -16.15 -13.68 -14.93
C THR A 29 -16.02 -12.27 -14.36
N PRO A 30 -17.06 -11.72 -13.69
CA PRO A 30 -16.92 -10.46 -12.98
C PRO A 30 -15.94 -10.64 -11.80
N PRO A 31 -15.24 -9.57 -11.38
CA PRO A 31 -14.33 -9.66 -10.26
C PRO A 31 -15.08 -9.94 -8.95
N ARG A 32 -14.44 -10.68 -8.04
CA ARG A 32 -14.95 -10.91 -6.67
C ARG A 32 -14.97 -9.60 -5.88
N ALA A 33 -13.93 -8.80 -6.02
CA ALA A 33 -13.78 -7.46 -5.49
C ALA A 33 -12.68 -6.71 -6.26
N VAL A 34 -12.48 -5.44 -5.97
CA VAL A 34 -11.36 -4.63 -6.46
C VAL A 34 -10.36 -4.43 -5.32
N ILE A 35 -9.08 -4.68 -5.59
CA ILE A 35 -7.97 -4.38 -4.68
C ILE A 35 -7.20 -3.20 -5.25
N VAL A 36 -7.11 -2.10 -4.50
CA VAL A 36 -6.29 -0.93 -4.86
C VAL A 36 -5.05 -0.93 -3.99
N ALA A 37 -3.88 -1.10 -4.60
CA ALA A 37 -2.60 -1.18 -3.92
C ALA A 37 -1.79 0.12 -4.09
N VAL A 38 -1.27 0.65 -2.98
CA VAL A 38 -0.61 1.94 -2.86
C VAL A 38 0.80 1.75 -2.32
N HIS A 39 1.81 2.06 -3.15
CA HIS A 39 3.22 1.80 -2.89
C HIS A 39 3.85 2.72 -1.84
N GLY A 40 5.03 2.33 -1.33
CA GLY A 40 5.83 3.07 -0.36
C GLY A 40 6.56 4.29 -0.92
N GLY A 41 7.33 4.96 -0.06
CA GLY A 41 8.18 6.09 -0.45
C GLY A 41 9.31 5.66 -1.39
N GLY A 42 9.60 6.49 -2.42
CA GLY A 42 10.69 6.26 -3.37
C GLY A 42 10.51 5.05 -4.29
N THR A 43 9.29 4.49 -4.40
CA THR A 43 8.94 3.41 -5.32
C THR A 43 7.82 3.84 -6.27
N THR A 44 7.31 2.92 -7.09
CA THR A 44 6.20 3.13 -8.02
C THR A 44 5.21 1.96 -7.94
N ALA A 45 4.14 2.00 -8.72
CA ALA A 45 3.19 0.89 -8.87
C ALA A 45 3.87 -0.46 -9.25
N MET A 46 5.05 -0.41 -9.86
CA MET A 46 5.88 -1.58 -10.18
C MET A 46 6.28 -2.40 -8.94
N TYR A 47 6.24 -1.81 -7.74
CA TYR A 47 6.42 -2.54 -6.47
C TYR A 47 5.48 -3.75 -6.35
N PHE A 48 4.28 -3.65 -6.88
CA PHE A 48 3.27 -4.70 -6.81
C PHE A 48 3.26 -5.66 -8.00
N ASP A 49 4.01 -5.40 -9.08
CA ASP A 49 4.17 -6.36 -10.21
C ASP A 49 5.48 -7.13 -10.15
N CYS A 50 6.46 -6.66 -9.38
CA CYS A 50 7.79 -7.28 -9.22
C CYS A 50 8.42 -7.68 -10.56
N PRO A 51 8.96 -6.73 -11.34
CA PRO A 51 9.51 -6.99 -12.68
C PRO A 51 10.53 -8.14 -12.68
N GLY A 52 10.41 -9.06 -13.63
CA GLY A 52 11.24 -10.25 -13.72
C GLY A 52 10.80 -11.42 -12.84
N HIS A 53 9.88 -11.20 -11.88
CA HIS A 53 9.41 -12.23 -10.96
C HIS A 53 7.88 -12.32 -10.91
N PRO A 54 7.20 -12.85 -11.96
CA PRO A 54 5.75 -12.90 -12.04
C PRO A 54 5.08 -13.63 -10.86
N SER A 55 5.76 -14.57 -10.24
CA SER A 55 5.27 -15.30 -9.05
C SER A 55 5.20 -14.45 -7.79
N LEU A 56 5.89 -13.30 -7.75
CA LEU A 56 5.84 -12.32 -6.66
C LEU A 56 4.88 -11.16 -6.95
N SER A 57 4.18 -11.17 -8.09
CA SER A 57 3.27 -10.11 -8.49
C SER A 57 1.93 -10.20 -7.76
N LEU A 58 1.61 -9.20 -6.95
CA LEU A 58 0.27 -9.02 -6.35
C LEU A 58 -0.80 -8.90 -7.44
N LEU A 59 -0.50 -8.13 -8.51
CA LEU A 59 -1.45 -7.92 -9.61
C LEU A 59 -1.82 -9.23 -10.29
N ARG A 60 -0.84 -10.04 -10.65
CA ARG A 60 -1.08 -11.30 -11.37
C ARG A 60 -1.74 -12.34 -10.48
N ALA A 61 -1.26 -12.46 -9.24
CA ALA A 61 -1.84 -13.38 -8.26
C ALA A 61 -3.29 -13.01 -7.93
N GLY A 62 -3.58 -11.73 -7.73
CA GLY A 62 -4.94 -11.25 -7.46
C GLY A 62 -5.89 -11.47 -8.63
N ALA A 63 -5.45 -11.17 -9.86
CA ALA A 63 -6.25 -11.43 -11.05
C ALA A 63 -6.53 -12.93 -11.26
N ALA A 64 -5.53 -13.79 -11.01
CA ALA A 64 -5.71 -15.25 -11.04
C ALA A 64 -6.68 -15.75 -9.94
N ALA A 65 -6.72 -15.07 -8.78
CA ALA A 65 -7.66 -15.35 -7.69
C ALA A 65 -9.06 -14.74 -7.92
N GLY A 66 -9.28 -14.04 -9.04
CA GLY A 66 -10.58 -13.48 -9.42
C GLY A 66 -10.83 -12.04 -8.95
N PHE A 67 -9.79 -11.32 -8.56
CA PHE A 67 -9.87 -9.90 -8.20
C PHE A 67 -9.45 -8.99 -9.36
N THR A 68 -10.05 -7.81 -9.49
CA THR A 68 -9.42 -6.72 -10.22
C THR A 68 -8.40 -6.06 -9.29
N VAL A 69 -7.14 -5.97 -9.71
CA VAL A 69 -6.09 -5.33 -8.92
C VAL A 69 -5.58 -4.09 -9.64
N VAL A 70 -5.58 -2.96 -8.93
CA VAL A 70 -5.08 -1.66 -9.38
C VAL A 70 -3.91 -1.27 -8.50
N ALA A 71 -2.70 -1.30 -9.01
CA ALA A 71 -1.55 -0.69 -8.32
C ALA A 71 -1.44 0.76 -8.80
N LEU A 72 -1.75 1.71 -7.91
CA LEU A 72 -1.78 3.13 -8.20
C LEU A 72 -0.40 3.75 -7.93
N ASP A 73 0.14 4.52 -8.86
CA ASP A 73 1.20 5.47 -8.53
C ASP A 73 0.61 6.55 -7.62
N ARG A 74 1.18 6.71 -6.41
CA ARG A 74 0.71 7.72 -5.47
C ARG A 74 0.76 9.11 -6.08
N PRO A 75 -0.19 10.01 -5.78
CA PRO A 75 -0.13 11.40 -6.22
C PRO A 75 1.25 12.02 -5.93
N GLY A 76 1.87 12.63 -6.96
CA GLY A 76 3.26 13.11 -6.92
C GLY A 76 4.30 12.12 -7.41
N TYR A 77 3.90 10.88 -7.72
CA TYR A 77 4.73 9.86 -8.39
C TYR A 77 4.21 9.58 -9.80
N GLY A 78 4.97 8.83 -10.57
CA GLY A 78 4.60 8.46 -11.93
C GLY A 78 4.22 9.66 -12.78
N SER A 79 3.09 9.61 -13.45
CA SER A 79 2.65 10.68 -14.35
C SER A 79 2.24 11.97 -13.65
N SER A 80 1.94 11.94 -12.34
CA SER A 80 1.59 13.14 -11.56
C SER A 80 2.81 13.87 -10.97
N ALA A 81 4.03 13.32 -11.10
CA ALA A 81 5.24 13.93 -10.57
C ALA A 81 5.49 15.39 -11.04
N PRO A 82 5.15 15.79 -12.29
CA PRO A 82 5.30 17.17 -12.76
C PRO A 82 4.31 18.18 -12.17
N TYR A 83 3.38 17.75 -11.28
CA TYR A 83 2.30 18.59 -10.75
C TYR A 83 2.39 18.79 -9.23
N PRO A 84 3.49 19.36 -8.70
CA PRO A 84 3.74 19.43 -7.25
C PRO A 84 2.68 20.21 -6.49
N GLU A 85 2.08 21.25 -7.09
CA GLU A 85 1.05 22.08 -6.46
C GLU A 85 -0.29 21.32 -6.29
N ALA A 86 -0.58 20.39 -7.19
CA ALA A 86 -1.81 19.60 -7.15
C ALA A 86 -1.77 18.46 -6.11
N VAL A 87 -0.60 18.21 -5.51
CA VAL A 87 -0.39 17.12 -4.53
C VAL A 87 0.15 17.64 -3.20
N ALA A 88 0.21 18.96 -3.02
CA ALA A 88 0.79 19.59 -1.85
C ALA A 88 0.01 19.25 -0.57
N LEU A 89 -1.32 19.30 -0.63
CA LEU A 89 -2.20 19.06 0.50
C LEU A 89 -2.64 17.59 0.56
N PRO A 90 -2.82 17.03 1.76
CA PRO A 90 -3.32 15.66 1.95
C PRO A 90 -4.67 15.41 1.25
N GLU A 91 -5.60 16.35 1.35
CA GLU A 91 -6.95 16.27 0.77
C GLU A 91 -6.89 16.16 -0.75
N GLN A 92 -6.02 16.94 -1.40
CA GLN A 92 -5.80 16.86 -2.85
C GLN A 92 -5.33 15.46 -3.26
N ARG A 93 -4.44 14.84 -2.46
CA ARG A 93 -3.95 13.48 -2.74
C ARG A 93 -5.06 12.43 -2.62
N VAL A 94 -5.93 12.58 -1.63
CA VAL A 94 -7.10 11.71 -1.45
C VAL A 94 -8.06 11.83 -2.63
N ASP A 95 -8.38 13.06 -3.04
CA ASP A 95 -9.28 13.33 -4.18
C ASP A 95 -8.72 12.77 -5.49
N LEU A 96 -7.42 12.99 -5.75
CA LEU A 96 -6.75 12.42 -6.91
C LEU A 96 -6.74 10.89 -6.90
N ALA A 97 -6.54 10.26 -5.74
CA ALA A 97 -6.52 8.81 -5.63
C ALA A 97 -7.90 8.19 -5.86
N TYR A 98 -8.95 8.70 -5.23
CA TYR A 98 -10.33 8.24 -5.48
C TYR A 98 -10.74 8.50 -6.92
N GLY A 99 -10.52 9.71 -7.43
CA GLY A 99 -10.82 10.06 -8.81
C GLY A 99 -10.08 9.18 -9.83
N ALA A 100 -8.83 8.81 -9.55
CA ALA A 100 -8.06 7.90 -10.41
C ALA A 100 -8.67 6.48 -10.40
N VAL A 101 -8.99 5.95 -9.23
CA VAL A 101 -9.64 4.63 -9.10
C VAL A 101 -10.96 4.61 -9.86
N ASP A 102 -11.81 5.62 -9.67
CA ASP A 102 -13.11 5.71 -10.33
C ASP A 102 -12.98 5.77 -11.86
N ARG A 103 -12.05 6.56 -12.39
CA ARG A 103 -11.81 6.67 -13.83
C ARG A 103 -11.18 5.42 -14.44
N ILE A 104 -10.29 4.73 -13.71
CA ILE A 104 -9.69 3.47 -14.16
C ILE A 104 -10.75 2.36 -14.25
N LEU A 105 -11.60 2.28 -13.23
CA LEU A 105 -12.66 1.27 -13.18
C LEU A 105 -13.84 1.62 -14.10
N GLY A 106 -14.20 2.90 -14.22
CA GLY A 106 -15.37 3.34 -14.97
C GLY A 106 -16.63 2.61 -14.52
N GLU A 107 -17.42 2.11 -15.47
CA GLU A 107 -18.66 1.35 -15.24
C GLU A 107 -18.42 -0.15 -15.01
N LYS A 108 -17.17 -0.59 -14.94
CA LYS A 108 -16.86 -2.01 -14.72
C LYS A 108 -17.36 -2.48 -13.36
N PRO A 109 -17.80 -3.75 -13.25
CA PRO A 109 -18.20 -4.33 -11.99
C PRO A 109 -17.07 -4.25 -10.96
N ARG A 110 -17.42 -3.92 -9.71
CA ARG A 110 -16.49 -3.86 -8.57
C ARG A 110 -16.61 -5.08 -7.64
N GLY A 111 -17.46 -6.06 -8.00
CA GLY A 111 -17.77 -7.20 -7.14
C GLY A 111 -18.37 -6.74 -5.82
N ALA A 112 -17.90 -7.30 -4.71
CA ALA A 112 -18.36 -6.92 -3.37
C ALA A 112 -17.96 -5.49 -2.97
N GLY A 113 -17.00 -4.85 -3.66
CA GLY A 113 -16.55 -3.49 -3.39
C GLY A 113 -15.05 -3.30 -3.56
N VAL A 114 -14.52 -2.22 -2.97
CA VAL A 114 -13.12 -1.82 -3.06
C VAL A 114 -12.41 -2.06 -1.73
N PHE A 115 -11.25 -2.71 -1.76
CA PHE A 115 -10.35 -2.92 -0.64
C PHE A 115 -9.01 -2.22 -0.91
N LEU A 116 -8.46 -1.52 0.08
CA LEU A 116 -7.19 -0.80 -0.08
C LEU A 116 -6.02 -1.57 0.56
N VAL A 117 -4.87 -1.56 -0.10
CA VAL A 117 -3.61 -2.10 0.41
C VAL A 117 -2.56 -1.01 0.41
N GLY A 118 -2.04 -0.66 1.59
CA GLY A 118 -0.96 0.30 1.76
C GLY A 118 0.35 -0.37 2.16
N HIS A 119 1.44 0.05 1.53
CA HIS A 119 2.78 -0.34 1.95
C HIS A 119 3.60 0.88 2.35
N SER A 120 4.24 0.82 3.54
CA SER A 120 5.18 1.84 4.04
C SER A 120 4.58 3.26 3.94
N GLY A 121 5.19 4.21 3.24
CA GLY A 121 4.63 5.54 2.99
C GLY A 121 3.26 5.55 2.29
N GLY A 122 2.86 4.46 1.64
CA GLY A 122 1.53 4.30 1.06
C GLY A 122 0.42 4.13 2.09
N CYS A 123 0.76 3.68 3.30
CA CYS A 123 -0.20 3.55 4.40
C CYS A 123 -0.81 4.90 4.81
N GLU A 124 -0.08 5.99 4.65
CA GLU A 124 -0.62 7.34 4.90
C GLU A 124 -1.81 7.64 4.00
N LEU A 125 -1.65 7.43 2.70
CA LEU A 125 -2.73 7.69 1.75
C LEU A 125 -3.92 6.73 1.99
N VAL A 126 -3.65 5.44 2.22
CA VAL A 126 -4.69 4.45 2.51
C VAL A 126 -5.46 4.80 3.78
N MET A 127 -4.79 5.23 4.85
CA MET A 127 -5.48 5.65 6.07
C MET A 127 -6.30 6.93 5.88
N ARG A 128 -5.80 7.89 5.10
CA ARG A 128 -6.58 9.10 4.78
C ARG A 128 -7.80 8.76 3.93
N MET A 129 -7.66 7.87 2.95
CA MET A 129 -8.80 7.38 2.17
C MET A 129 -9.79 6.62 3.04
N GLY A 130 -9.31 5.79 3.98
CA GLY A 130 -10.17 5.05 4.90
C GLY A 130 -10.87 5.93 5.95
N ALA A 131 -10.30 7.08 6.30
CA ALA A 131 -10.85 8.05 7.24
C ALA A 131 -11.70 9.15 6.56
N ASP A 132 -11.71 9.22 5.23
CA ASP A 132 -12.59 10.10 4.43
C ASP A 132 -14.02 9.57 4.45
N ASP A 133 -15.02 10.42 4.22
CA ASP A 133 -16.43 10.02 4.16
C ASP A 133 -16.67 8.89 3.14
N ARG A 134 -15.95 8.91 2.00
CA ARG A 134 -15.97 7.84 0.98
C ARG A 134 -15.40 6.51 1.48
N GLY A 135 -14.60 6.57 2.55
CA GLY A 135 -13.98 5.40 3.17
C GLY A 135 -14.97 4.43 3.79
N ALA A 136 -16.16 4.90 4.17
CA ALA A 136 -17.23 4.06 4.71
C ALA A 136 -17.73 2.99 3.73
N ASP A 137 -17.55 3.22 2.43
CA ASP A 137 -17.94 2.29 1.36
C ASP A 137 -16.86 1.24 1.02
N LEU A 138 -15.68 1.34 1.62
CA LEU A 138 -14.61 0.35 1.42
C LEU A 138 -14.97 -0.99 2.08
N LEU A 139 -14.45 -2.09 1.54
CA LEU A 139 -14.53 -3.41 2.17
C LEU A 139 -13.64 -3.51 3.41
N GLY A 140 -12.53 -2.78 3.41
CA GLY A 140 -11.53 -2.78 4.45
C GLY A 140 -10.21 -2.26 3.94
N ILE A 141 -9.21 -2.21 4.83
CA ILE A 141 -7.85 -1.77 4.49
C ILE A 141 -6.78 -2.73 5.03
N GLU A 142 -5.70 -2.87 4.30
CA GLU A 142 -4.45 -3.52 4.69
C GLU A 142 -3.36 -2.47 4.88
N LEU A 143 -2.66 -2.51 6.00
CA LEU A 143 -1.54 -1.64 6.30
C LEU A 143 -0.28 -2.49 6.57
N ALA A 144 0.74 -2.40 5.73
CA ALA A 144 1.99 -3.13 5.88
C ALA A 144 3.21 -2.19 5.90
N GLY A 145 4.19 -2.50 6.75
CA GLY A 145 5.43 -1.71 6.83
C GLY A 145 5.23 -0.30 7.39
N THR A 146 4.31 -0.14 8.34
CA THR A 146 4.07 1.12 9.06
C THR A 146 3.99 0.89 10.57
N GLY A 147 3.98 1.97 11.36
CA GLY A 147 3.92 1.88 12.82
C GLY A 147 3.89 3.23 13.53
N ARG A 148 3.89 3.17 14.86
CA ARG A 148 3.85 4.34 15.75
C ARG A 148 5.22 4.78 16.24
N HIS A 149 6.12 3.82 16.41
CA HIS A 149 7.46 4.06 16.93
C HIS A 149 8.49 3.47 16.00
N TYR A 150 9.48 4.27 15.64
CA TYR A 150 10.61 3.77 14.87
C TYR A 150 11.43 2.78 15.72
N HIS A 151 11.87 1.71 15.08
CA HIS A 151 12.90 0.83 15.65
C HIS A 151 14.13 1.65 16.05
N PRO A 152 14.85 1.32 17.13
CA PRO A 152 16.03 2.08 17.56
C PRO A 152 17.04 2.34 16.44
N ASP A 153 17.35 1.31 15.62
CA ASP A 153 18.28 1.43 14.48
C ASP A 153 17.76 2.42 13.42
N ALA A 154 16.46 2.37 13.12
CA ALA A 154 15.82 3.27 12.16
C ALA A 154 15.81 4.72 12.66
N ARG A 155 15.60 4.93 13.95
CA ARG A 155 15.53 6.28 14.55
C ARG A 155 16.79 7.07 14.29
N GLU A 156 17.96 6.45 14.47
CA GLU A 156 19.24 7.13 14.27
C GLU A 156 19.51 7.41 12.78
N ILE A 157 19.20 6.44 11.90
CA ILE A 157 19.36 6.61 10.45
C ILE A 157 18.43 7.71 9.94
N LEU A 158 17.16 7.70 10.34
CA LEU A 158 16.15 8.64 9.84
C LEU A 158 16.31 10.06 10.38
N LYS A 159 16.95 10.25 11.55
CA LYS A 159 17.35 11.59 12.03
C LYS A 159 18.32 12.31 11.08
N ALA A 160 19.12 11.54 10.32
CA ALA A 160 20.07 12.07 9.36
C ALA A 160 19.44 12.32 7.97
N ALA A 161 18.15 12.00 7.79
CA ALA A 161 17.44 12.23 6.53
C ALA A 161 17.25 13.74 6.29
N SER A 162 17.57 14.19 5.07
CA SER A 162 17.24 15.53 4.60
C SER A 162 16.54 15.44 3.25
N ARG A 163 15.92 16.55 2.82
CA ARG A 163 15.27 16.65 1.51
C ARG A 163 16.23 16.35 0.33
N GLU A 164 17.53 16.61 0.54
CA GLU A 164 18.55 16.55 -0.51
C GLU A 164 19.38 15.25 -0.46
N ARG A 165 19.30 14.52 0.64
CA ARG A 165 20.16 13.34 0.85
C ARG A 165 19.44 12.20 1.54
N ARG A 166 19.40 11.06 0.86
CA ARG A 166 19.03 9.79 1.53
C ARG A 166 20.08 9.46 2.59
N PRO A 167 19.68 9.13 3.82
CA PRO A 167 20.65 8.82 4.88
C PRO A 167 21.41 7.53 4.55
N ALA A 168 22.69 7.50 4.92
CA ALA A 168 23.45 6.26 4.90
C ALA A 168 22.78 5.22 5.81
N GLY A 169 22.75 3.95 5.39
CA GLY A 169 22.09 2.87 6.13
C GLY A 169 20.59 2.69 5.83
N LEU A 170 19.96 3.62 5.10
CA LEU A 170 18.54 3.47 4.75
C LEU A 170 18.28 2.23 3.88
N ARG A 171 19.18 1.93 2.94
CA ARG A 171 19.06 0.75 2.08
C ARG A 171 19.09 -0.53 2.93
N GLU A 172 20.08 -0.65 3.79
CA GLU A 172 20.27 -1.78 4.69
C GLU A 172 19.07 -1.96 5.64
N LEU A 173 18.46 -0.86 6.07
CA LEU A 173 17.27 -0.87 6.90
C LEU A 173 16.03 -1.42 6.16
N LEU A 174 15.81 -0.95 4.92
CA LEU A 174 14.63 -1.30 4.12
C LEU A 174 14.70 -2.69 3.48
N TRP A 175 15.92 -3.22 3.26
CA TRP A 175 16.16 -4.50 2.57
C TRP A 175 16.77 -5.55 3.49
N HIS A 176 16.57 -5.42 4.78
CA HIS A 176 17.06 -6.37 5.78
C HIS A 176 16.07 -7.53 6.00
N PRO A 177 16.56 -8.77 6.06
CA PRO A 177 17.85 -9.27 5.54
C PRO A 177 17.81 -9.39 4.01
N GLU A 178 18.90 -9.03 3.32
CA GLU A 178 18.95 -9.02 1.84
C GLU A 178 18.70 -10.40 1.22
N GLU A 179 19.09 -11.48 1.89
CA GLU A 179 18.87 -12.86 1.46
C GLU A 179 17.39 -13.28 1.36
N LEU A 180 16.47 -12.52 1.91
CA LEU A 180 15.04 -12.76 1.78
C LEU A 180 14.47 -12.25 0.46
N TYR A 181 15.27 -11.58 -0.35
CA TYR A 181 14.84 -10.98 -1.61
C TYR A 181 15.58 -11.60 -2.80
N PRO A 182 14.90 -11.81 -3.94
CA PRO A 182 15.59 -12.13 -5.18
C PRO A 182 16.62 -11.06 -5.52
N PRO A 183 17.86 -11.43 -5.97
CA PRO A 183 18.91 -10.45 -6.27
C PRO A 183 18.48 -9.39 -7.28
N GLU A 184 17.65 -9.74 -8.24
CA GLU A 184 17.17 -8.84 -9.29
C GLU A 184 16.26 -7.74 -8.74
N VAL A 185 15.51 -8.02 -7.67
CA VAL A 185 14.65 -7.03 -6.99
C VAL A 185 15.50 -5.93 -6.35
N LEU A 186 16.70 -6.26 -5.90
CA LEU A 186 17.63 -5.32 -5.27
C LEU A 186 18.28 -4.35 -6.27
N THR A 187 18.10 -4.57 -7.59
CA THR A 187 18.68 -3.71 -8.65
C THR A 187 17.96 -2.38 -8.85
N GLY A 188 16.86 -2.16 -8.18
CA GLY A 188 16.15 -0.87 -8.19
C GLY A 188 15.07 -0.70 -9.27
N ALA A 189 14.61 -1.79 -9.92
CA ALA A 189 13.57 -1.74 -10.97
C ALA A 189 12.23 -1.14 -10.48
N THR A 190 11.97 -1.15 -9.18
CA THR A 190 10.78 -0.57 -8.56
C THR A 190 10.99 0.85 -8.02
N VAL A 191 12.20 1.38 -8.10
CA VAL A 191 12.58 2.68 -7.52
C VAL A 191 12.08 3.82 -8.40
N SER A 192 11.43 4.81 -7.77
CA SER A 192 11.08 6.07 -8.43
C SER A 192 12.32 6.95 -8.61
N PRO A 193 12.50 7.59 -9.78
CA PRO A 193 13.60 8.54 -9.99
C PRO A 193 13.47 9.81 -9.14
N THR A 194 12.24 10.13 -8.71
CA THR A 194 11.93 11.35 -7.93
C THR A 194 11.03 10.99 -6.76
N ALA A 195 11.10 11.79 -5.68
CA ALA A 195 10.17 11.75 -4.59
C ALA A 195 9.50 13.14 -4.45
N PRO A 196 8.17 13.20 -4.23
CA PRO A 196 7.48 14.47 -4.05
C PRO A 196 7.91 15.15 -2.75
N ALA A 197 7.82 16.49 -2.75
CA ALA A 197 8.28 17.29 -1.63
C ALA A 197 7.63 16.96 -0.29
N TYR A 198 6.37 16.53 -0.30
CA TYR A 198 5.62 16.17 0.90
C TYR A 198 6.16 14.93 1.64
N GLU A 199 6.95 14.06 0.98
CA GLU A 199 7.53 12.87 1.63
C GLU A 199 8.42 13.21 2.84
N ALA A 200 9.17 14.30 2.77
CA ALA A 200 10.01 14.73 3.87
C ALA A 200 9.17 15.16 5.10
N GLN A 201 8.05 15.84 4.87
CA GLN A 201 7.11 16.22 5.92
C GLN A 201 6.44 14.97 6.50
N LEU A 202 5.99 14.07 5.63
CA LEU A 202 5.35 12.82 6.01
C LEU A 202 6.22 12.02 6.99
N SER A 203 7.50 11.86 6.70
CA SER A 203 8.44 11.13 7.57
C SER A 203 8.55 11.74 8.97
N SER A 204 8.30 13.05 9.13
CA SER A 204 8.38 13.76 10.41
C SER A 204 7.07 13.76 11.20
N THR A 205 5.92 13.79 10.53
CA THR A 205 4.60 13.97 11.16
C THR A 205 3.85 12.65 11.33
N TRP A 206 4.02 11.70 10.43
CA TRP A 206 3.22 10.48 10.31
C TRP A 206 3.03 9.75 11.63
N ALA A 207 4.10 9.23 12.18
CA ALA A 207 4.03 8.37 13.36
C ALA A 207 3.51 9.11 14.61
N ARG A 208 3.77 10.40 14.74
CA ARG A 208 3.47 11.19 15.94
C ARG A 208 2.11 11.86 15.92
N HIS A 209 1.70 12.34 14.74
CA HIS A 209 0.55 13.22 14.59
C HIS A 209 -0.52 12.63 13.68
N ASP A 210 -0.18 12.28 12.43
CA ASP A 210 -1.18 11.90 11.45
C ASP A 210 -1.79 10.53 11.72
N PHE A 211 -0.96 9.52 12.00
CA PHE A 211 -1.43 8.16 12.28
C PHE A 211 -2.45 8.12 13.43
N PRO A 212 -2.15 8.64 14.64
CA PRO A 212 -3.11 8.59 15.75
C PRO A 212 -4.34 9.48 15.54
N ALA A 213 -4.24 10.52 14.72
CA ALA A 213 -5.39 11.37 14.41
C ALA A 213 -6.36 10.70 13.42
N LEU A 214 -5.85 9.91 12.46
CA LEU A 214 -6.64 9.26 11.43
C LEU A 214 -7.25 7.93 11.87
N ALA A 215 -6.52 7.15 12.68
CA ALA A 215 -6.92 5.79 13.05
C ALA A 215 -8.33 5.68 13.64
N PRO A 216 -8.80 6.58 14.55
CA PRO A 216 -10.15 6.51 15.10
C PRO A 216 -11.27 6.72 14.08
N ALA A 217 -10.98 7.41 12.96
CA ALA A 217 -11.97 7.72 11.92
C ALA A 217 -12.10 6.58 10.88
N VAL A 218 -11.20 5.59 10.89
CA VAL A 218 -11.32 4.42 10.01
C VAL A 218 -12.43 3.52 10.54
N ALA A 219 -13.54 3.43 9.80
CA ALA A 219 -14.75 2.72 10.20
C ALA A 219 -14.96 1.36 9.53
N VAL A 220 -13.96 0.86 8.79
CA VAL A 220 -13.99 -0.42 8.08
C VAL A 220 -12.98 -1.40 8.67
N PRO A 221 -13.08 -2.72 8.38
CA PRO A 221 -12.12 -3.71 8.86
C PRO A 221 -10.67 -3.34 8.50
N VAL A 222 -9.77 -3.48 9.47
CA VAL A 222 -8.35 -3.17 9.33
C VAL A 222 -7.52 -4.43 9.56
N ARG A 223 -6.64 -4.75 8.60
CA ARG A 223 -5.58 -5.72 8.79
C ARG A 223 -4.24 -5.00 8.84
N PHE A 224 -3.47 -5.29 9.87
CA PHE A 224 -2.15 -4.70 10.10
C PHE A 224 -1.08 -5.79 9.97
N SER A 225 -0.27 -5.71 8.92
CA SER A 225 0.75 -6.72 8.62
C SER A 225 2.15 -6.29 9.05
N ILE A 226 2.82 -7.21 9.72
CA ILE A 226 4.16 -7.05 10.26
C ILE A 226 5.07 -8.08 9.60
N ALA A 227 6.19 -7.63 9.05
CA ALA A 227 7.27 -8.52 8.63
C ALA A 227 8.03 -9.06 9.85
N GLU A 228 8.44 -10.33 9.82
CA GLU A 228 9.24 -10.94 10.88
C GLU A 228 10.53 -10.15 11.16
N HIS A 229 11.18 -9.67 10.10
CA HIS A 229 12.44 -8.94 10.16
C HIS A 229 12.27 -7.43 9.94
N GLU A 230 11.13 -6.86 10.40
CA GLU A 230 10.88 -5.41 10.34
C GLU A 230 11.93 -4.64 11.14
N LYS A 231 12.60 -3.68 10.49
CA LYS A 231 13.67 -2.86 11.08
C LYS A 231 13.39 -1.36 11.07
N VAL A 232 12.30 -0.95 10.41
CA VAL A 232 11.89 0.47 10.42
C VAL A 232 11.04 0.78 11.64
N TRP A 233 10.13 -0.13 12.01
CA TRP A 233 9.12 0.08 13.03
C TRP A 233 9.27 -0.89 14.21
N GLN A 234 8.89 -0.45 15.41
CA GLN A 234 8.69 -1.34 16.55
C GLN A 234 7.41 -2.16 16.34
N THR A 235 7.53 -3.48 16.48
CA THR A 235 6.48 -4.45 16.18
C THR A 235 6.26 -5.46 17.29
N ASP A 236 6.76 -5.16 18.49
CA ASP A 236 6.52 -5.99 19.67
C ASP A 236 5.05 -5.94 20.13
N ALA A 237 4.71 -6.78 21.11
CA ALA A 237 3.33 -6.89 21.59
C ALA A 237 2.78 -5.58 22.17
N ALA A 238 3.61 -4.78 22.82
CA ALA A 238 3.21 -3.51 23.39
C ALA A 238 2.89 -2.49 22.30
N ALA A 239 3.74 -2.38 21.28
CA ALA A 239 3.51 -1.51 20.13
C ALA A 239 2.22 -1.90 19.38
N MET A 240 1.95 -3.20 19.20
CA MET A 240 0.73 -3.67 18.55
C MET A 240 -0.52 -3.41 19.38
N THR A 241 -0.45 -3.53 20.68
CA THR A 241 -1.56 -3.20 21.60
C THR A 241 -1.88 -1.69 21.50
N GLU A 242 -0.85 -0.85 21.52
CA GLU A 242 -1.02 0.61 21.35
C GLU A 242 -1.68 0.94 19.99
N ILE A 243 -1.20 0.34 18.90
CA ILE A 243 -1.76 0.57 17.57
C ILE A 243 -3.22 0.12 17.51
N ALA A 244 -3.54 -1.09 17.99
CA ALA A 244 -4.91 -1.61 17.98
C ALA A 244 -5.87 -0.70 18.75
N ALA A 245 -5.43 -0.12 19.87
CA ALA A 245 -6.25 0.79 20.69
C ALA A 245 -6.60 2.11 19.96
N LEU A 246 -5.85 2.52 18.96
CA LEU A 246 -6.13 3.72 18.17
C LEU A 246 -7.29 3.53 17.20
N PHE A 247 -7.52 2.31 16.70
CA PHE A 247 -8.57 2.01 15.73
C PHE A 247 -9.93 1.79 16.39
N SER A 248 -10.38 2.76 17.18
CA SER A 248 -11.62 2.66 17.95
C SER A 248 -12.88 2.67 17.08
N GLY A 249 -12.82 3.15 15.84
CA GLY A 249 -13.94 3.17 14.89
C GLY A 249 -14.07 1.90 14.05
N THR A 250 -13.05 1.04 14.01
CA THR A 250 -13.10 -0.16 13.16
C THR A 250 -13.92 -1.29 13.80
N PRO A 251 -14.75 -2.01 13.01
CA PRO A 251 -15.45 -3.21 13.49
C PRO A 251 -14.51 -4.39 13.75
N GLU A 252 -13.37 -4.46 13.08
CA GLU A 252 -12.38 -5.55 13.22
C GLU A 252 -10.96 -5.01 13.03
N PHE A 253 -10.06 -5.28 13.97
CA PHE A 253 -8.63 -5.04 13.85
C PHE A 253 -7.86 -6.36 13.98
N THR A 254 -7.19 -6.76 12.90
CA THR A 254 -6.43 -8.02 12.84
C THR A 254 -4.95 -7.75 12.64
N VAL A 255 -4.08 -8.38 13.43
CA VAL A 255 -2.63 -8.37 13.23
C VAL A 255 -2.19 -9.64 12.50
N HIS A 256 -1.51 -9.48 11.38
CA HIS A 256 -0.85 -10.55 10.65
C HIS A 256 0.67 -10.46 10.77
N ARG A 257 1.33 -11.58 11.08
CA ARG A 257 2.79 -11.69 11.10
C ARG A 257 3.26 -12.52 9.92
N GLN A 258 3.96 -11.88 8.99
CA GLN A 258 4.51 -12.55 7.81
C GLN A 258 5.89 -13.11 8.14
N ALA A 259 5.97 -14.43 8.26
CA ALA A 259 7.23 -15.15 8.47
C ALA A 259 8.14 -15.05 7.24
N GLY A 260 9.45 -15.03 7.45
CA GLY A 260 10.46 -14.97 6.39
C GLY A 260 10.39 -13.70 5.54
N ALA A 261 9.87 -12.59 6.06
CA ALA A 261 9.74 -11.33 5.35
C ALA A 261 10.51 -10.20 6.04
N GLY A 262 11.09 -9.33 5.25
CA GLY A 262 11.57 -8.01 5.67
C GLY A 262 10.58 -6.91 5.30
N HIS A 263 10.98 -5.64 5.49
CA HIS A 263 10.11 -4.47 5.29
C HIS A 263 9.34 -4.48 3.96
N ASN A 264 9.97 -4.88 2.85
CA ASN A 264 9.35 -4.92 1.53
C ASN A 264 8.60 -6.26 1.31
N VAL A 265 7.54 -6.50 2.07
CA VAL A 265 6.82 -7.78 2.15
C VAL A 265 6.31 -8.33 0.81
N SER A 266 6.00 -7.47 -0.17
CA SER A 266 5.50 -7.87 -1.50
C SER A 266 6.62 -8.19 -2.51
N LEU A 267 7.89 -8.10 -2.10
CA LEU A 267 9.05 -8.32 -2.98
C LEU A 267 9.97 -9.45 -2.50
N GLY A 268 9.74 -10.00 -1.31
CA GLY A 268 10.52 -11.11 -0.75
C GLY A 268 10.07 -12.47 -1.27
N HIS A 269 10.87 -13.52 -0.98
CA HIS A 269 10.58 -14.91 -1.37
C HIS A 269 9.22 -15.40 -0.85
N THR A 270 8.72 -14.85 0.26
CA THR A 270 7.42 -15.18 0.86
C THR A 270 6.27 -14.26 0.42
N ALA A 271 6.47 -13.43 -0.59
CA ALA A 271 5.45 -12.48 -1.06
C ALA A 271 4.16 -13.18 -1.52
N ALA A 272 4.26 -14.36 -2.15
CA ALA A 272 3.09 -15.12 -2.57
C ALA A 272 2.18 -15.52 -1.39
N ASP A 273 2.78 -15.96 -0.28
CA ASP A 273 2.03 -16.32 0.96
C ASP A 273 1.39 -15.07 1.58
N TYR A 274 2.13 -13.96 1.62
CA TYR A 274 1.58 -12.67 2.06
C TYR A 274 0.38 -12.25 1.22
N HIS A 275 0.49 -12.28 -0.12
CA HIS A 275 -0.60 -11.92 -1.02
C HIS A 275 -1.82 -12.83 -0.85
N ALA A 276 -1.62 -14.15 -0.75
CA ALA A 276 -2.70 -15.10 -0.50
C ALA A 276 -3.43 -14.79 0.82
N SER A 277 -2.69 -14.42 1.86
CA SER A 277 -3.28 -14.03 3.15
C SER A 277 -4.07 -12.71 3.07
N VAL A 278 -3.64 -11.76 2.23
CA VAL A 278 -4.42 -10.53 1.93
C VAL A 278 -5.72 -10.90 1.21
N PHE A 279 -5.67 -11.74 0.17
CA PHE A 279 -6.86 -12.17 -0.56
C PHE A 279 -7.89 -12.85 0.36
N SER A 280 -7.42 -13.71 1.25
CA SER A 280 -8.29 -14.35 2.25
C SER A 280 -8.97 -13.35 3.18
N PHE A 281 -8.28 -12.26 3.53
CA PHE A 281 -8.89 -11.18 4.34
C PHE A 281 -9.92 -10.40 3.54
N VAL A 282 -9.64 -10.07 2.27
CA VAL A 282 -10.61 -9.42 1.36
C VAL A 282 -11.87 -10.25 1.22
N GLU A 283 -11.74 -11.58 1.08
CA GLU A 283 -12.89 -12.50 0.98
C GLU A 283 -13.75 -12.49 2.24
N ARG A 284 -13.12 -12.46 3.43
CA ARG A 284 -13.87 -12.35 4.69
C ARG A 284 -14.64 -11.04 4.80
N CYS A 285 -14.00 -9.92 4.42
CA CYS A 285 -14.66 -8.62 4.42
C CYS A 285 -15.84 -8.59 3.44
N ALA A 286 -15.68 -9.20 2.26
CA ALA A 286 -16.75 -9.31 1.27
C ALA A 286 -17.93 -10.13 1.79
N GLY A 287 -17.68 -11.31 2.39
CA GLY A 287 -18.72 -12.15 2.98
C GLY A 287 -19.47 -11.48 4.11
N ALA A 288 -18.76 -10.78 5.03
CA ALA A 288 -19.38 -10.05 6.12
C ALA A 288 -20.32 -8.91 5.64
N ARG A 289 -20.06 -8.33 4.46
CA ARG A 289 -20.90 -7.27 3.87
C ARG A 289 -22.16 -7.83 3.19
N GLU A 290 -22.13 -9.06 2.71
CA GLU A 290 -23.29 -9.73 2.12
C GLU A 290 -24.30 -10.21 3.18
N ASP A 291 -23.81 -10.50 4.39
CA ASP A 291 -24.62 -11.03 5.51
C ASP A 291 -25.23 -9.92 6.40
N GLY A 292 -24.84 -8.67 6.26
CA GLY A 292 -25.27 -7.49 7.04
C GLY A 292 -26.21 -6.59 6.27
#